data_3bdcf9f70c1d3b54e06124034b8a2bff
#
_entry.id   3bdcf9f70c1d3b54e06124034b8a2bff
#
_cell.length_a   1.000
_cell.length_b   1.000
_cell.length_c   1.000
_cell.angle_alpha   90.00
_cell.angle_beta   90.00
_cell.angle_gamma   90.00
#
_symmetry.space_group_name_H-M   'P 1'
#
loop_
_entity.id
_entity.type
_entity.pdbx_description
1 polymer ?
#
loop_
_entity_poly.entity_id
_entity_poly.type
_entity_poly.pdbx_seq_one_letter_code
_entity_poly.pdbx_strand_id
1 'polypeptide(L)'
;METSNKTLASLPPKKRGCLIAFVIAAFALLLIVICIPSGDDKQTKIDETSQYITGLNPVDVYVNLQKWGFSVDKDYSTDGNLWTCKYSAEGLDYTVTIYSPKAVDKVQSVRMSIMASPYSSISNGLQLACYIATTPYNSADIEKAKQFVENNYNNDKSSIIIGDAEFTIHAPTQLARMIDIQKVVPQIESGE
;
A
#
# COMPACT_ATOMS: atom_id res chain seq x y z
N MET A 1 -16.08 30.99 -47.77
CA MET A 1 -16.30 29.64 -47.16
C MET A 1 -17.73 29.65 -46.63
N GLU A 2 -18.66 29.20 -47.50
CA GLU A 2 -20.08 29.11 -47.13
C GLU A 2 -20.35 27.76 -46.48
N THR A 3 -20.72 27.79 -45.20
CA THR A 3 -21.21 26.63 -44.46
C THR A 3 -22.64 26.33 -44.87
N SER A 4 -22.84 25.26 -45.57
CA SER A 4 -24.14 24.76 -46.05
C SER A 4 -25.01 24.30 -44.90
N ASN A 5 -25.85 25.18 -44.38
CA ASN A 5 -26.99 24.84 -43.51
C ASN A 5 -28.08 24.13 -44.34
N LYS A 6 -27.97 22.83 -44.53
CA LYS A 6 -29.09 21.99 -44.97
C LYS A 6 -30.05 21.77 -43.83
N THR A 7 -30.98 22.69 -43.69
CA THR A 7 -32.07 22.66 -42.72
C THR A 7 -32.97 21.42 -42.95
N LEU A 8 -33.40 20.81 -41.87
CA LEU A 8 -34.38 19.69 -41.78
C LEU A 8 -35.72 19.99 -42.50
N ALA A 9 -35.88 21.19 -43.09
CA ALA A 9 -37.09 21.69 -43.74
C ALA A 9 -37.39 21.07 -45.10
N SER A 10 -36.49 20.31 -45.71
CA SER A 10 -36.63 19.75 -47.08
C SER A 10 -37.15 18.31 -47.17
N LEU A 11 -37.50 17.68 -46.08
CA LEU A 11 -38.01 16.32 -46.06
C LEU A 11 -39.57 16.34 -46.16
N PRO A 12 -40.17 15.48 -46.98
CA PRO A 12 -41.61 15.37 -47.08
C PRO A 12 -42.25 14.90 -45.75
N PRO A 13 -43.46 15.39 -45.43
CA PRO A 13 -44.08 15.23 -44.08
C PRO A 13 -44.23 13.75 -43.64
N LYS A 14 -44.36 12.81 -44.54
CA LYS A 14 -44.45 11.36 -44.20
C LYS A 14 -43.15 10.78 -43.66
N LYS A 15 -41.97 11.31 -44.02
CA LYS A 15 -40.69 10.85 -43.55
C LYS A 15 -40.30 11.46 -42.18
N ARG A 16 -40.89 12.62 -41.84
CA ARG A 16 -40.61 13.28 -40.52
C ARG A 16 -41.23 12.52 -39.36
N GLY A 17 -42.43 11.99 -39.51
CA GLY A 17 -43.10 11.21 -38.47
C GLY A 17 -42.35 9.91 -38.09
N CYS A 18 -41.79 9.23 -39.13
CA CYS A 18 -41.04 8.00 -38.89
C CYS A 18 -39.69 8.26 -38.18
N LEU A 19 -39.05 9.39 -38.49
CA LEU A 19 -37.76 9.76 -37.87
C LEU A 19 -37.91 10.16 -36.40
N ILE A 20 -39.00 10.87 -36.09
CA ILE A 20 -39.33 11.24 -34.70
C ILE A 20 -39.69 10.02 -33.88
N ALA A 21 -40.44 9.06 -34.45
CA ALA A 21 -40.77 7.81 -33.76
C ALA A 21 -39.53 6.96 -33.46
N PHE A 22 -38.55 6.95 -34.37
CA PHE A 22 -37.27 6.22 -34.17
C PHE A 22 -36.41 6.87 -33.06
N VAL A 23 -36.37 8.19 -33.03
CA VAL A 23 -35.62 8.93 -31.98
C VAL A 23 -36.25 8.72 -30.61
N ILE A 24 -37.58 8.73 -30.50
CA ILE A 24 -38.29 8.48 -29.23
C ILE A 24 -38.08 7.03 -28.78
N ALA A 25 -38.16 6.06 -29.70
CA ALA A 25 -37.90 4.65 -29.39
C ALA A 25 -36.44 4.40 -28.92
N ALA A 26 -35.46 5.06 -29.58
CA ALA A 26 -34.06 4.96 -29.17
C ALA A 26 -33.79 5.60 -27.80
N PHE A 27 -34.49 6.72 -27.51
CA PHE A 27 -34.37 7.37 -26.19
C PHE A 27 -35.05 6.58 -25.07
N ALA A 28 -36.19 5.93 -25.35
CA ALA A 28 -36.86 5.06 -24.38
C ALA A 28 -36.01 3.80 -24.09
N LEU A 29 -35.36 3.22 -25.12
CA LEU A 29 -34.43 2.11 -24.91
C LEU A 29 -33.18 2.52 -24.11
N LEU A 30 -32.66 3.72 -24.33
CA LEU A 30 -31.54 4.26 -23.55
C LEU A 30 -31.90 4.46 -22.09
N LEU A 31 -33.13 4.95 -21.80
CA LEU A 31 -33.61 5.12 -20.41
C LEU A 31 -33.85 3.80 -19.72
N ILE A 32 -34.25 2.74 -20.42
CA ILE A 32 -34.44 1.40 -19.83
C ILE A 32 -33.07 0.81 -19.42
N VAL A 33 -32.02 1.06 -20.19
CA VAL A 33 -30.65 0.61 -19.84
C VAL A 33 -30.12 1.33 -18.59
N ILE A 34 -30.51 2.58 -18.38
CA ILE A 34 -30.10 3.35 -17.18
C ILE A 34 -30.93 2.93 -15.93
N CYS A 35 -32.12 2.37 -16.13
CA CYS A 35 -33.00 1.93 -15.07
C CYS A 35 -32.94 0.42 -14.75
N ILE A 36 -32.03 -0.35 -15.37
CA ILE A 36 -31.72 -1.69 -14.88
C ILE A 36 -30.98 -1.46 -13.53
N PRO A 37 -31.56 -1.81 -12.40
CA PRO A 37 -30.81 -1.80 -11.15
C PRO A 37 -29.64 -2.75 -11.40
N SER A 38 -28.43 -2.21 -11.50
CA SER A 38 -27.21 -3.00 -11.42
C SER A 38 -27.39 -3.87 -10.20
N GLY A 39 -27.46 -5.19 -10.40
CA GLY A 39 -27.55 -6.12 -9.30
C GLY A 39 -26.54 -5.69 -8.26
N ASP A 40 -26.92 -5.72 -7.00
CA ASP A 40 -26.03 -5.51 -5.88
C ASP A 40 -24.82 -6.45 -6.04
N ASP A 41 -23.83 -6.01 -6.78
CA ASP A 41 -22.47 -6.37 -6.49
C ASP A 41 -22.26 -5.84 -5.07
N LYS A 42 -22.49 -6.71 -4.10
CA LYS A 42 -21.92 -6.56 -2.77
C LYS A 42 -20.40 -6.59 -2.97
N GLN A 43 -19.87 -5.54 -3.56
CA GLN A 43 -18.49 -5.14 -3.34
C GLN A 43 -18.42 -4.95 -1.83
N THR A 44 -17.94 -5.99 -1.16
CA THR A 44 -17.56 -5.92 0.24
C THR A 44 -16.62 -4.71 0.27
N LYS A 45 -17.12 -3.57 0.78
CA LYS A 45 -16.27 -2.41 1.05
C LYS A 45 -15.25 -2.93 2.05
N ILE A 46 -14.10 -3.34 1.54
CA ILE A 46 -12.93 -3.57 2.39
C ILE A 46 -12.76 -2.23 3.09
N ASP A 47 -12.94 -2.25 4.39
CA ASP A 47 -12.76 -1.05 5.21
C ASP A 47 -11.33 -0.57 4.91
N GLU A 48 -11.20 0.60 4.28
CA GLU A 48 -9.89 1.12 3.87
C GLU A 48 -8.94 1.23 5.07
N THR A 49 -9.47 1.32 6.29
CA THR A 49 -8.68 1.31 7.53
C THR A 49 -8.05 -0.05 7.80
N SER A 50 -8.64 -1.15 7.29
CA SER A 50 -8.13 -2.52 7.49
C SER A 50 -6.80 -2.81 6.76
N GLN A 51 -6.38 -1.94 5.84
CA GLN A 51 -5.15 -2.11 5.06
C GLN A 51 -3.90 -1.54 5.77
N TYR A 52 -4.06 -0.80 6.86
CA TYR A 52 -2.98 -0.06 7.51
C TYR A 52 -2.74 -0.53 8.94
N ILE A 53 -1.50 -0.47 9.38
CA ILE A 53 -1.13 -0.67 10.79
C ILE A 53 -1.74 0.48 11.60
N THR A 54 -2.59 0.14 12.55
CA THR A 54 -3.41 1.13 13.26
C THR A 54 -2.55 2.04 14.15
N GLY A 55 -2.59 3.34 13.89
CA GLY A 55 -1.84 4.33 14.67
C GLY A 55 -0.40 4.51 14.23
N LEU A 56 0.06 3.83 13.17
CA LEU A 56 1.38 4.05 12.61
C LEU A 56 1.33 5.11 11.50
N ASN A 57 2.16 6.16 11.64
CA ASN A 57 2.30 7.23 10.67
C ASN A 57 3.71 7.19 10.04
N PRO A 58 3.88 7.40 8.73
CA PRO A 58 5.20 7.42 8.10
C PRO A 58 6.15 8.45 8.72
N VAL A 59 5.62 9.60 9.15
CA VAL A 59 6.41 10.67 9.80
C VAL A 59 7.08 10.16 11.07
N ASP A 60 6.37 9.37 11.88
CA ASP A 60 6.91 8.84 13.15
C ASP A 60 8.10 7.91 12.89
N VAL A 61 8.10 7.20 11.75
CA VAL A 61 9.20 6.32 11.37
C VAL A 61 10.37 7.14 10.82
N TYR A 62 10.16 7.88 9.72
CA TYR A 62 11.29 8.48 9.01
C TYR A 62 11.95 9.66 9.75
N VAL A 63 11.19 10.45 10.53
CA VAL A 63 11.78 11.54 11.35
C VAL A 63 12.69 10.97 12.44
N ASN A 64 12.33 9.85 13.04
CA ASN A 64 13.18 9.18 13.99
C ASN A 64 14.43 8.60 13.35
N LEU A 65 14.33 8.04 12.14
CA LEU A 65 15.49 7.59 11.37
C LEU A 65 16.42 8.74 10.96
N GLN A 66 15.87 9.92 10.63
CA GLN A 66 16.69 11.11 10.35
C GLN A 66 17.55 11.51 11.56
N LYS A 67 17.07 11.33 12.78
CA LYS A 67 17.87 11.57 14.01
C LYS A 67 19.06 10.61 14.11
N TRP A 68 18.98 9.43 13.50
CA TRP A 68 20.08 8.46 13.40
C TRP A 68 21.02 8.75 12.22
N GLY A 69 20.73 9.77 11.40
CA GLY A 69 21.55 10.16 10.25
C GLY A 69 21.07 9.57 8.92
N PHE A 70 19.90 8.97 8.85
CA PHE A 70 19.35 8.50 7.57
C PHE A 70 18.99 9.66 6.65
N SER A 71 19.33 9.54 5.38
CA SER A 71 18.71 10.32 4.31
C SER A 71 17.31 9.76 4.02
N VAL A 72 16.37 10.62 3.63
CA VAL A 72 14.98 10.23 3.33
C VAL A 72 14.62 10.71 1.94
N ASP A 73 14.23 9.78 1.10
CA ASP A 73 13.68 10.01 -0.23
C ASP A 73 12.18 9.69 -0.21
N LYS A 74 11.35 10.50 -0.91
CA LYS A 74 9.91 10.37 -0.93
C LYS A 74 9.44 10.26 -2.38
N ASP A 75 8.79 9.17 -2.69
CA ASP A 75 8.14 8.95 -3.97
C ASP A 75 6.62 8.81 -3.77
N TYR A 76 5.87 9.69 -4.43
CA TYR A 76 4.40 9.68 -4.41
C TYR A 76 3.90 9.37 -5.82
N SER A 77 3.38 8.18 -6.00
CA SER A 77 2.86 7.71 -7.27
C SER A 77 1.40 7.27 -7.17
N THR A 78 0.78 6.99 -8.32
CA THR A 78 -0.56 6.40 -8.39
C THR A 78 -0.62 5.00 -7.78
N ASP A 79 0.52 4.30 -7.72
CA ASP A 79 0.63 2.94 -7.21
C ASP A 79 0.88 2.90 -5.70
N GLY A 80 1.14 4.06 -5.09
CA GLY A 80 1.34 4.19 -3.65
C GLY A 80 2.41 5.22 -3.28
N ASN A 81 2.50 5.48 -2.00
CA ASN A 81 3.47 6.40 -1.41
C ASN A 81 4.61 5.58 -0.81
N LEU A 82 5.82 5.92 -1.16
CA LEU A 82 7.03 5.24 -0.73
C LEU A 82 8.00 6.23 -0.08
N TRP A 83 8.45 5.93 1.12
CA TRP A 83 9.56 6.63 1.76
C TRP A 83 10.73 5.66 1.87
N THR A 84 11.87 6.04 1.30
CA THR A 84 13.10 5.23 1.35
C THR A 84 14.13 5.97 2.20
N CYS A 85 14.50 5.37 3.31
CA CYS A 85 15.49 5.90 4.24
C CYS A 85 16.78 5.09 4.10
N LYS A 86 17.93 5.75 3.88
CA LYS A 86 19.23 5.10 3.68
C LYS A 86 20.26 5.64 4.65
N TYR A 87 21.07 4.72 5.17
CA TYR A 87 22.17 5.03 6.07
C TYR A 87 23.29 3.99 5.87
N SER A 88 24.55 4.43 5.98
CA SER A 88 25.70 3.52 5.92
C SER A 88 26.65 3.84 7.07
N ALA A 89 27.01 2.84 7.85
CA ALA A 89 27.97 2.95 8.95
C ALA A 89 28.64 1.61 9.21
N GLU A 90 29.89 1.63 9.64
CA GLU A 90 30.68 0.47 10.07
C GLU A 90 30.70 -0.68 9.05
N GLY A 91 30.61 -0.35 7.74
CA GLY A 91 30.55 -1.32 6.66
C GLY A 91 29.22 -2.05 6.54
N LEU A 92 28.15 -1.50 7.13
CA LEU A 92 26.78 -1.92 6.94
C LEU A 92 26.01 -0.84 6.16
N ASP A 93 25.23 -1.30 5.19
CA ASP A 93 24.27 -0.48 4.45
C ASP A 93 22.85 -0.82 4.95
N TYR A 94 22.14 0.19 5.39
CA TYR A 94 20.78 0.10 5.89
C TYR A 94 19.83 0.78 4.90
N THR A 95 18.77 0.10 4.55
CA THR A 95 17.66 0.68 3.80
C THR A 95 16.36 0.37 4.52
N VAL A 96 15.61 1.40 4.90
CA VAL A 96 14.26 1.25 5.44
C VAL A 96 13.27 1.82 4.45
N THR A 97 12.32 1.00 4.05
CA THR A 97 11.25 1.36 3.13
C THR A 97 9.93 1.38 3.88
N ILE A 98 9.21 2.49 3.81
CA ILE A 98 7.88 2.66 4.39
C ILE A 98 6.90 2.76 3.23
N TYR A 99 5.87 1.94 3.24
CA TYR A 99 4.91 1.89 2.14
C TYR A 99 3.48 2.14 2.62
N SER A 100 2.76 2.93 1.80
CA SER A 100 1.34 3.18 1.93
C SER A 100 0.66 3.20 0.55
N PRO A 101 -0.33 2.34 0.28
CA PRO A 101 -0.93 2.25 -1.06
C PRO A 101 -1.72 3.49 -1.48
N LYS A 102 -2.32 4.23 -0.56
CA LYS A 102 -3.19 5.36 -0.91
C LYS A 102 -3.03 6.58 -0.02
N ALA A 103 -2.92 6.38 1.29
CA ALA A 103 -2.88 7.46 2.25
C ALA A 103 -1.45 7.93 2.53
N VAL A 104 -1.22 9.22 2.63
CA VAL A 104 0.12 9.78 2.94
C VAL A 104 0.43 9.81 4.45
N ASP A 105 -0.57 9.56 5.28
CA ASP A 105 -0.52 9.63 6.75
C ASP A 105 -0.67 8.26 7.43
N LYS A 106 -0.69 7.16 6.66
CA LYS A 106 -0.88 5.80 7.18
C LYS A 106 0.18 4.86 6.60
N VAL A 107 0.50 3.79 7.31
CA VAL A 107 1.51 2.81 6.91
C VAL A 107 0.87 1.44 6.74
N GLN A 108 1.09 0.80 5.60
CA GLN A 108 0.75 -0.60 5.39
C GLN A 108 1.91 -1.51 5.78
N SER A 109 3.14 -1.13 5.43
CA SER A 109 4.31 -1.91 5.76
C SER A 109 5.56 -1.07 5.97
N VAL A 110 6.46 -1.58 6.81
CA VAL A 110 7.84 -1.10 6.99
C VAL A 110 8.76 -2.27 6.71
N ARG A 111 9.71 -2.08 5.81
CA ARG A 111 10.75 -3.08 5.50
C ARG A 111 12.12 -2.49 5.78
N MET A 112 12.92 -3.19 6.56
CA MET A 112 14.33 -2.89 6.75
C MET A 112 15.18 -3.94 6.07
N SER A 113 16.18 -3.50 5.31
CA SER A 113 17.24 -4.33 4.75
C SER A 113 18.58 -3.88 5.32
N ILE A 114 19.38 -4.83 5.75
CA ILE A 114 20.74 -4.62 6.25
C ILE A 114 21.67 -5.48 5.40
N MET A 115 22.67 -4.84 4.80
CA MET A 115 23.70 -5.51 4.01
C MET A 115 25.08 -5.23 4.63
N ALA A 116 25.84 -6.27 4.91
CA ALA A 116 27.20 -6.15 5.41
C ALA A 116 28.23 -6.25 4.28
N SER A 117 29.27 -5.44 4.33
CA SER A 117 30.44 -5.68 3.52
C SER A 117 31.16 -6.98 3.96
N PRO A 118 31.98 -7.61 3.09
CA PRO A 118 32.63 -8.88 3.43
C PRO A 118 33.54 -8.84 4.67
N TYR A 119 33.92 -7.65 5.11
CA TYR A 119 34.82 -7.44 6.26
C TYR A 119 34.11 -6.93 7.51
N SER A 120 32.77 -6.81 7.46
CA SER A 120 31.96 -6.27 8.56
C SER A 120 31.09 -7.34 9.18
N SER A 121 30.81 -7.19 10.47
CA SER A 121 29.91 -8.11 11.15
C SER A 121 28.46 -7.65 10.99
N ILE A 122 27.62 -8.51 10.41
CA ILE A 122 26.18 -8.27 10.30
C ILE A 122 25.51 -8.10 11.67
N SER A 123 26.12 -8.63 12.74
CA SER A 123 25.62 -8.52 14.12
C SER A 123 25.57 -7.07 14.62
N ASN A 124 26.40 -6.17 14.07
CA ASN A 124 26.38 -4.75 14.42
C ASN A 124 25.05 -4.07 14.00
N GLY A 125 24.30 -4.68 13.08
CA GLY A 125 22.97 -4.21 12.67
C GLY A 125 21.84 -4.52 13.62
N LEU A 126 22.06 -5.40 14.62
CA LEU A 126 20.99 -5.86 15.53
C LEU A 126 20.34 -4.72 16.30
N GLN A 127 21.13 -3.75 16.81
CA GLN A 127 20.59 -2.63 17.57
C GLN A 127 19.59 -1.81 16.77
N LEU A 128 19.92 -1.51 15.51
CA LEU A 128 19.03 -0.74 14.64
C LEU A 128 17.81 -1.57 14.18
N ALA A 129 17.99 -2.89 13.99
CA ALA A 129 16.89 -3.81 13.74
C ALA A 129 15.87 -3.83 14.89
N CYS A 130 16.35 -3.90 16.15
CA CYS A 130 15.49 -3.79 17.33
C CYS A 130 14.80 -2.43 17.40
N TYR A 131 15.51 -1.35 17.08
CA TYR A 131 14.93 0.00 17.06
C TYR A 131 13.75 0.11 16.10
N ILE A 132 13.88 -0.40 14.87
CA ILE A 132 12.79 -0.41 13.90
C ILE A 132 11.60 -1.25 14.39
N ALA A 133 11.88 -2.42 14.96
CA ALA A 133 10.83 -3.30 15.49
C ALA A 133 10.06 -2.68 16.67
N THR A 134 10.66 -1.76 17.39
CA THR A 134 10.03 -1.05 18.51
C THR A 134 9.31 0.23 18.10
N THR A 135 9.08 0.46 16.81
CA THR A 135 8.28 1.59 16.33
C THR A 135 6.85 1.51 16.91
N PRO A 136 6.36 2.56 17.59
CA PRO A 136 5.09 2.50 18.29
C PRO A 136 3.90 2.56 17.32
N TYR A 137 2.87 1.73 17.57
CA TYR A 137 1.55 1.75 16.97
C TYR A 137 0.51 1.31 18.01
N ASN A 138 -0.79 1.47 17.75
CA ASN A 138 -1.82 1.37 18.81
C ASN A 138 -1.84 0.03 19.57
N SER A 139 -1.56 -1.08 18.90
CA SER A 139 -1.56 -2.43 19.48
C SER A 139 -0.15 -3.01 19.65
N ALA A 140 0.88 -2.15 19.63
CA ALA A 140 2.28 -2.57 19.76
C ALA A 140 2.57 -3.14 21.14
N ASP A 141 3.30 -4.26 21.15
CA ASP A 141 4.01 -4.76 22.31
C ASP A 141 5.52 -4.64 22.03
N ILE A 142 6.09 -3.53 22.49
CA ILE A 142 7.47 -3.13 22.20
C ILE A 142 8.48 -4.16 22.71
N GLU A 143 8.27 -4.68 23.92
CA GLU A 143 9.17 -5.67 24.52
C GLU A 143 9.12 -6.99 23.77
N LYS A 144 7.93 -7.45 23.40
CA LYS A 144 7.75 -8.66 22.61
C LYS A 144 8.37 -8.54 21.21
N ALA A 145 8.21 -7.39 20.55
CA ALA A 145 8.81 -7.11 19.25
C ALA A 145 10.34 -7.12 19.32
N LYS A 146 10.92 -6.45 20.32
CA LYS A 146 12.36 -6.44 20.57
C LYS A 146 12.90 -7.85 20.83
N GLN A 147 12.31 -8.60 21.75
CA GLN A 147 12.71 -9.97 22.06
C GLN A 147 12.61 -10.88 20.84
N PHE A 148 11.57 -10.71 20.00
CA PHE A 148 11.44 -11.48 18.78
C PHE A 148 12.62 -11.22 17.84
N VAL A 149 13.00 -9.95 17.63
CA VAL A 149 14.15 -9.63 16.77
C VAL A 149 15.45 -10.16 17.38
N GLU A 150 15.71 -9.94 18.66
CA GLU A 150 16.94 -10.42 19.33
C GLU A 150 17.11 -11.94 19.20
N ASN A 151 16.02 -12.68 19.41
CA ASN A 151 16.06 -14.15 19.39
C ASN A 151 16.13 -14.75 17.97
N ASN A 152 15.69 -14.01 16.95
CA ASN A 152 15.53 -14.54 15.60
C ASN A 152 16.39 -13.85 14.54
N TYR A 153 17.23 -12.88 14.90
CA TYR A 153 18.02 -12.07 13.97
C TYR A 153 18.87 -12.88 12.99
N ASN A 154 19.31 -14.06 13.39
CA ASN A 154 20.13 -14.96 12.57
C ASN A 154 19.35 -16.14 11.97
N ASN A 155 18.04 -16.20 12.17
CA ASN A 155 17.23 -17.28 11.62
C ASN A 155 16.93 -17.02 10.15
N ASP A 156 16.88 -18.05 9.35
CA ASP A 156 16.59 -17.95 7.91
C ASP A 156 15.18 -17.37 7.67
N LYS A 157 14.18 -17.86 8.44
CA LYS A 157 12.83 -17.33 8.41
C LYS A 157 12.14 -17.51 9.75
N SER A 158 11.62 -16.42 10.30
CA SER A 158 10.79 -16.45 11.51
C SER A 158 9.70 -15.38 11.39
N SER A 159 8.51 -15.65 11.89
CA SER A 159 7.44 -14.65 11.96
C SER A 159 6.66 -14.71 13.26
N ILE A 160 6.05 -13.59 13.65
CA ILE A 160 5.16 -13.44 14.79
C ILE A 160 4.13 -12.35 14.51
N ILE A 161 2.91 -12.54 15.02
CA ILE A 161 1.90 -11.48 15.03
C ILE A 161 1.92 -10.78 16.38
N ILE A 162 2.02 -9.44 16.34
CA ILE A 162 1.95 -8.57 17.53
C ILE A 162 0.92 -7.49 17.23
N GLY A 163 -0.19 -7.52 17.97
CA GLY A 163 -1.33 -6.65 17.68
C GLY A 163 -1.89 -6.89 16.29
N ASP A 164 -1.90 -5.85 15.47
CA ASP A 164 -2.40 -5.89 14.10
C ASP A 164 -1.30 -5.88 13.01
N ALA A 165 -0.06 -6.16 13.42
CA ALA A 165 1.10 -6.28 12.54
C ALA A 165 1.77 -7.65 12.62
N GLU A 166 2.19 -8.19 11.47
CA GLU A 166 3.06 -9.35 11.36
C GLU A 166 4.50 -8.88 11.19
N PHE A 167 5.37 -9.41 12.04
CA PHE A 167 6.82 -9.24 11.98
C PHE A 167 7.43 -10.47 11.36
N THR A 168 8.23 -10.29 10.31
CA THR A 168 8.97 -11.38 9.68
C THR A 168 10.46 -11.02 9.61
N ILE A 169 11.31 -11.96 9.98
CA ILE A 169 12.76 -11.84 9.85
C ILE A 169 13.24 -12.87 8.83
N HIS A 170 14.12 -12.40 7.95
CA HIS A 170 14.85 -13.21 6.99
C HIS A 170 16.34 -12.97 7.11
N ALA A 171 17.12 -14.05 7.19
CA ALA A 171 18.57 -14.05 7.07
C ALA A 171 18.99 -14.82 5.79
N PRO A 172 18.74 -14.25 4.59
CA PRO A 172 18.92 -14.96 3.33
C PRO A 172 20.38 -15.36 3.05
N THR A 173 21.31 -14.63 3.66
CA THR A 173 22.76 -14.90 3.59
C THR A 173 23.43 -14.54 4.91
N GLN A 174 24.70 -14.87 5.04
CA GLN A 174 25.51 -14.45 6.20
C GLN A 174 25.71 -12.92 6.25
N LEU A 175 25.58 -12.24 5.11
CA LEU A 175 25.81 -10.79 4.95
C LEU A 175 24.54 -9.98 4.84
N ALA A 176 23.35 -10.59 4.91
CA ALA A 176 22.10 -9.90 4.72
C ALA A 176 21.07 -10.23 5.81
N ARG A 177 20.31 -9.22 6.25
CA ARG A 177 19.13 -9.35 7.11
C ARG A 177 18.00 -8.51 6.55
N MET A 178 16.79 -9.03 6.67
CA MET A 178 15.56 -8.32 6.32
C MET A 178 14.57 -8.45 7.47
N ILE A 179 13.97 -7.34 7.85
CA ILE A 179 12.88 -7.28 8.81
C ILE A 179 11.69 -6.63 8.11
N ASP A 180 10.60 -7.35 8.02
CA ASP A 180 9.32 -6.87 7.50
C ASP A 180 8.33 -6.71 8.64
N ILE A 181 7.65 -5.58 8.69
CA ILE A 181 6.52 -5.29 9.57
C ILE A 181 5.36 -4.96 8.66
N GLN A 182 4.33 -5.79 8.62
CA GLN A 182 3.22 -5.65 7.68
C GLN A 182 1.89 -5.70 8.42
N LYS A 183 0.91 -4.96 7.93
CA LYS A 183 -0.47 -5.11 8.40
C LYS A 183 -0.96 -6.52 8.18
N VAL A 184 -1.49 -7.13 9.24
CA VAL A 184 -2.23 -8.40 9.13
C VAL A 184 -3.55 -8.14 8.44
N VAL A 185 -3.74 -8.71 7.26
CA VAL A 185 -5.02 -8.70 6.57
C VAL A 185 -5.80 -9.93 7.03
N PRO A 186 -6.97 -9.77 7.65
CA PRO A 186 -7.81 -10.92 7.98
C PRO A 186 -8.08 -11.73 6.72
N GLN A 187 -7.74 -13.01 6.73
CA GLN A 187 -8.18 -13.92 5.67
C GLN A 187 -9.69 -14.06 5.80
N ILE A 188 -10.44 -13.57 4.84
CA ILE A 188 -11.86 -13.88 4.71
C ILE A 188 -11.89 -15.35 4.32
N GLU A 189 -12.21 -16.23 5.27
CA GLU A 189 -12.51 -17.62 4.93
C GLU A 189 -13.67 -17.56 3.93
N SER A 190 -13.37 -17.93 2.68
CA SER A 190 -14.40 -18.21 1.69
C SER A 190 -15.11 -19.46 2.20
N GLY A 191 -16.23 -19.27 2.93
CA GLY A 191 -17.10 -20.36 3.34
C GLY A 191 -17.56 -21.12 2.09
N GLU A 192 -17.16 -22.36 2.00
CA GLU A 192 -17.72 -23.36 1.09
C GLU A 192 -19.19 -23.65 1.44
#